data_14086bd3cbd580f6beba3445454a954e
#
_entry.id   14086bd3cbd580f6beba3445454a954e
#
_cell.length_a   1.000
_cell.length_b   1.000
_cell.length_c   1.000
_cell.angle_alpha   90.00
_cell.angle_beta   90.00
_cell.angle_gamma   90.00
#
_symmetry.space_group_name_H-M   'P 1'
#
loop_
_entity.id
_entity.type
_entity.pdbx_description
1 polymer ?
#
loop_
_entity_poly.entity_id
_entity_poly.type
_entity_poly.pdbx_seq_one_letter_code
_entity_poly.pdbx_strand_id
1 'polypeptide(L)'
;GTAEIKEDQIEKLESVANAMLKLLEKNPGETFLIEGHTDAVGTDQANLVLSDKRAESIAGALTNAFGVPSENLSTQGYGERYLKVDTAKPEELNRRVAIRRITSLVAPVAQK
;
A
#
# COMPACT_ATOMS: atom_id res chain seq x y z
N GLY A 1 4.27 -16.74 -0.06
CA GLY A 1 3.26 -15.72 -0.13
C GLY A 1 2.82 -15.45 -1.56
N THR A 2 1.75 -14.76 -1.67
CA THR A 2 1.14 -14.45 -2.94
C THR A 2 0.74 -12.97 -2.97
N ALA A 3 0.67 -12.41 -4.17
CA ALA A 3 0.21 -11.04 -4.36
C ALA A 3 -1.31 -10.96 -4.54
N GLU A 4 -2.00 -12.08 -4.56
CA GLU A 4 -3.45 -12.09 -4.73
C GLU A 4 -4.15 -11.47 -3.53
N ILE A 5 -5.24 -10.76 -3.80
CA ILE A 5 -6.04 -10.11 -2.77
C ILE A 5 -7.16 -11.07 -2.37
N LYS A 6 -7.21 -11.40 -1.08
CA LYS A 6 -8.23 -12.29 -0.57
C LYS A 6 -9.55 -11.56 -0.38
N GLU A 7 -10.65 -12.32 -0.39
CA GLU A 7 -12.00 -11.76 -0.35
C GLU A 7 -12.27 -10.91 0.89
N ASP A 8 -11.81 -11.34 2.05
CA ASP A 8 -11.97 -10.55 3.27
C ASP A 8 -11.20 -9.25 3.25
N GLN A 9 -10.10 -9.21 2.49
CA GLN A 9 -9.33 -7.99 2.31
C GLN A 9 -10.01 -7.00 1.37
N ILE A 10 -10.84 -7.49 0.45
CA ILE A 10 -11.57 -6.62 -0.47
C ILE A 10 -12.56 -5.75 0.29
N GLU A 11 -13.24 -6.30 1.31
CA GLU A 11 -14.17 -5.51 2.12
C GLU A 11 -13.45 -4.39 2.87
N LYS A 12 -12.27 -4.69 3.40
CA LYS A 12 -11.44 -3.69 4.07
C LYS A 12 -10.99 -2.62 3.09
N LEU A 13 -10.65 -3.03 1.87
CA LEU A 13 -10.24 -2.09 0.83
C LEU A 13 -11.38 -1.15 0.44
N GLU A 14 -12.59 -1.63 0.41
CA GLU A 14 -13.74 -0.77 0.11
C GLU A 14 -13.84 0.37 1.12
N SER A 15 -13.72 0.06 2.41
CA SER A 15 -13.77 1.07 3.46
C SER A 15 -12.63 2.09 3.31
N VAL A 16 -11.44 1.58 3.02
CA VAL A 16 -10.27 2.45 2.82
C VAL A 16 -10.46 3.33 1.59
N ALA A 17 -10.93 2.75 0.49
CA ALA A 17 -11.17 3.49 -0.74
C ALA A 17 -12.19 4.60 -0.53
N ASN A 18 -13.25 4.32 0.21
CA ASN A 18 -14.27 5.33 0.51
C ASN A 18 -13.68 6.49 1.32
N ALA A 19 -12.82 6.19 2.28
CA ALA A 19 -12.15 7.23 3.05
C ALA A 19 -11.22 8.06 2.17
N MET A 20 -10.48 7.40 1.27
CA MET A 20 -9.58 8.09 0.34
C MET A 20 -10.36 8.99 -0.61
N LEU A 21 -11.48 8.52 -1.14
CA LEU A 21 -12.31 9.32 -2.04
C LEU A 21 -12.87 10.55 -1.36
N LYS A 22 -13.25 10.43 -0.08
CA LYS A 22 -13.71 11.61 0.68
C LYS A 22 -12.60 12.63 0.85
N LEU A 23 -11.38 12.19 1.11
CA LEU A 23 -10.25 13.11 1.21
C LEU A 23 -9.96 13.77 -0.12
N LEU A 24 -10.09 13.03 -1.22
CA LEU A 24 -9.87 13.57 -2.56
C LEU A 24 -10.95 14.58 -2.97
N GLU A 25 -12.17 14.43 -2.47
CA GLU A 25 -13.21 15.44 -2.70
C GLU A 25 -12.82 16.78 -2.10
N LYS A 26 -12.20 16.75 -0.92
CA LYS A 26 -11.77 17.97 -0.25
C LYS A 26 -10.49 18.53 -0.84
N ASN A 27 -9.59 17.65 -1.27
CA ASN A 27 -8.31 18.06 -1.83
C ASN A 27 -7.91 17.10 -2.94
N PRO A 28 -8.17 17.44 -4.20
CA PRO A 28 -7.82 16.56 -5.32
C PRO A 28 -6.32 16.31 -5.47
N GLY A 29 -5.48 17.07 -4.77
CA GLY A 29 -4.04 16.87 -4.77
C GLY A 29 -3.52 15.90 -3.73
N GLU A 30 -4.41 15.25 -2.97
CA GLU A 30 -3.96 14.25 -2.01
C GLU A 30 -3.19 13.14 -2.70
N THR A 31 -2.15 12.66 -2.04
CA THR A 31 -1.34 11.55 -2.54
C THR A 31 -1.20 10.51 -1.46
N PHE A 32 -1.32 9.25 -1.84
CA PHE A 32 -1.24 8.14 -0.91
C PHE A 32 -0.15 7.19 -1.35
N LEU A 33 0.64 6.72 -0.39
CA LEU A 33 1.67 5.71 -0.63
C LEU A 33 1.16 4.37 -0.13
N ILE A 34 1.19 3.38 -1.01
CA ILE A 34 0.82 2.02 -0.67
C ILE A 34 2.12 1.23 -0.48
N GLU A 35 2.33 0.76 0.74
CA GLU A 35 3.56 0.07 1.14
C GLU A 35 3.31 -1.41 1.27
N GLY A 36 4.10 -2.21 0.57
CA GLY A 36 4.07 -3.65 0.74
C GLY A 36 5.19 -4.10 1.67
N HIS A 37 4.90 -5.03 2.56
CA HIS A 37 5.87 -5.58 3.49
C HIS A 37 5.78 -7.09 3.51
N THR A 38 6.90 -7.74 3.82
CA THR A 38 6.97 -9.19 3.94
C THR A 38 7.57 -9.57 5.29
N ASP A 39 7.47 -10.86 5.65
CA ASP A 39 8.29 -11.39 6.74
C ASP A 39 9.71 -11.64 6.22
N ALA A 40 10.57 -12.17 7.06
CA ALA A 40 11.98 -12.36 6.75
C ALA A 40 12.29 -13.74 6.19
N VAL A 41 11.29 -14.48 5.71
CA VAL A 41 11.49 -15.79 5.10
C VAL A 41 11.86 -15.62 3.63
N GLY A 42 12.89 -16.33 3.19
CA GLY A 42 13.37 -16.25 1.82
C GLY A 42 14.46 -15.20 1.65
N THR A 43 14.75 -14.86 0.41
CA THR A 43 15.81 -13.88 0.14
C THR A 43 15.25 -12.47 0.22
N ASP A 44 16.13 -11.53 0.56
CA ASP A 44 15.77 -10.12 0.61
C ASP A 44 15.25 -9.63 -0.74
N GLN A 45 15.92 -10.03 -1.82
CA GLN A 45 15.52 -9.61 -3.15
C GLN A 45 14.15 -10.15 -3.54
N ALA A 46 13.88 -11.42 -3.26
CA ALA A 46 12.58 -12.00 -3.56
C ALA A 46 11.48 -11.32 -2.75
N ASN A 47 11.76 -10.96 -1.52
CA ASN A 47 10.80 -10.27 -0.66
C ASN A 47 10.53 -8.84 -1.15
N LEU A 48 11.54 -8.16 -1.66
CA LEU A 48 11.32 -6.85 -2.28
C LEU A 48 10.39 -6.94 -3.46
N VAL A 49 10.63 -7.91 -4.37
CA VAL A 49 9.77 -8.09 -5.54
C VAL A 49 8.34 -8.44 -5.13
N LEU A 50 8.18 -9.34 -4.16
CA LEU A 50 6.86 -9.74 -3.70
C LEU A 50 6.10 -8.57 -3.08
N SER A 51 6.80 -7.76 -2.26
CA SER A 51 6.17 -6.62 -1.61
C SER A 51 5.78 -5.54 -2.61
N ASP A 52 6.58 -5.32 -3.67
CA ASP A 52 6.21 -4.42 -4.74
C ASP A 52 4.93 -4.89 -5.44
N LYS A 53 4.87 -6.18 -5.75
CA LYS A 53 3.69 -6.74 -6.42
C LYS A 53 2.44 -6.65 -5.57
N ARG A 54 2.58 -6.85 -4.26
CA ARG A 54 1.45 -6.69 -3.35
C ARG A 54 0.95 -5.25 -3.33
N ALA A 55 1.87 -4.30 -3.24
CA ALA A 55 1.49 -2.89 -3.26
C ALA A 55 0.80 -2.53 -4.58
N GLU A 56 1.34 -3.01 -5.69
CA GLU A 56 0.74 -2.76 -7.01
C GLU A 56 -0.64 -3.40 -7.15
N SER A 57 -0.82 -4.59 -6.60
CA SER A 57 -2.13 -5.26 -6.65
C SER A 57 -3.18 -4.46 -5.88
N ILE A 58 -2.81 -3.94 -4.72
CA ILE A 58 -3.72 -3.12 -3.91
C ILE A 58 -4.03 -1.82 -4.64
N ALA A 59 -3.02 -1.16 -5.21
CA ALA A 59 -3.24 0.07 -5.96
C ALA A 59 -4.18 -0.17 -7.16
N GLY A 60 -3.95 -1.28 -7.87
CA GLY A 60 -4.82 -1.63 -8.99
C GLY A 60 -6.26 -1.87 -8.57
N ALA A 61 -6.45 -2.54 -7.43
CA ALA A 61 -7.80 -2.76 -6.91
C ALA A 61 -8.48 -1.45 -6.51
N LEU A 62 -7.74 -0.57 -5.84
CA LEU A 62 -8.29 0.75 -5.45
C LEU A 62 -8.75 1.53 -6.67
N THR A 63 -7.98 1.51 -7.74
CA THR A 63 -8.31 2.24 -8.96
C THR A 63 -9.41 1.54 -9.76
N ASN A 64 -9.25 0.25 -10.02
CA ASN A 64 -10.12 -0.46 -10.96
C ASN A 64 -11.46 -0.85 -10.35
N ALA A 65 -11.47 -1.21 -9.07
CA ALA A 65 -12.70 -1.65 -8.41
C ALA A 65 -13.42 -0.54 -7.68
N PHE A 66 -12.68 0.45 -7.17
CA PHE A 66 -13.26 1.46 -6.29
C PHE A 66 -13.10 2.89 -6.81
N GLY A 67 -12.46 3.09 -7.94
CA GLY A 67 -12.44 4.40 -8.60
C GLY A 67 -11.46 5.42 -8.04
N VAL A 68 -10.48 5.00 -7.24
CA VAL A 68 -9.45 5.92 -6.78
C VAL A 68 -8.49 6.22 -7.94
N PRO A 69 -8.28 7.49 -8.29
CA PRO A 69 -7.43 7.82 -9.44
C PRO A 69 -6.00 7.34 -9.24
N SER A 70 -5.44 6.68 -10.26
CA SER A 70 -4.09 6.13 -10.16
C SER A 70 -3.03 7.22 -9.97
N GLU A 71 -3.27 8.41 -10.49
CA GLU A 71 -2.33 9.52 -10.35
C GLU A 71 -2.18 9.99 -8.90
N ASN A 72 -3.12 9.65 -8.04
CA ASN A 72 -3.06 9.98 -6.62
C ASN A 72 -2.44 8.86 -5.77
N LEU A 73 -1.96 7.80 -6.41
CA LEU A 73 -1.40 6.64 -5.73
C LEU A 73 0.05 6.45 -6.12
N SER A 74 0.88 6.10 -5.14
CA SER A 74 2.25 5.63 -5.35
C SER A 74 2.40 4.30 -4.66
N THR A 75 3.29 3.45 -5.15
CA THR A 75 3.53 2.14 -4.55
C THR A 75 4.99 1.97 -4.22
N GLN A 76 5.28 1.25 -3.14
CA GLN A 76 6.64 0.95 -2.75
C GLN A 76 6.67 -0.37 -1.98
N GLY A 77 7.52 -1.29 -2.40
CA GLY A 77 7.79 -2.50 -1.66
C GLY A 77 9.01 -2.30 -0.79
N TYR A 78 8.92 -2.69 0.45
CA TYR A 78 10.03 -2.61 1.41
C TYR A 78 10.57 -3.98 1.79
N GLY A 79 9.92 -5.07 1.33
CA GLY A 79 10.35 -6.39 1.68
C GLY A 79 10.34 -6.59 3.18
N GLU A 80 11.45 -7.07 3.72
CA GLU A 80 11.58 -7.34 5.14
C GLU A 80 12.27 -6.22 5.92
N ARG A 81 12.46 -5.04 5.31
CA ARG A 81 13.23 -3.96 5.92
C ARG A 81 12.61 -3.38 7.19
N TYR A 82 11.29 -3.40 7.29
CA TYR A 82 10.58 -2.79 8.41
C TYR A 82 9.67 -3.82 9.06
N LEU A 83 10.28 -4.76 9.78
CA LEU A 83 9.53 -5.81 10.46
C LEU A 83 8.79 -5.24 11.66
N LYS A 84 7.54 -5.62 11.82
CA LYS A 84 6.78 -5.31 13.04
C LYS A 84 7.21 -6.22 14.19
N VAL A 85 7.53 -7.47 13.84
CA VAL A 85 8.04 -8.46 14.79
C VAL A 85 9.43 -8.84 14.32
N ASP A 86 10.43 -8.59 15.14
CA ASP A 86 11.83 -8.84 14.78
C ASP A 86 12.12 -10.34 14.89
N THR A 87 11.90 -11.07 13.81
CA THR A 87 12.15 -12.50 13.74
C THR A 87 12.47 -12.90 12.31
N ALA A 88 13.30 -13.91 12.14
CA ALA A 88 13.59 -14.50 10.83
C ALA A 88 12.59 -15.60 10.48
N LYS A 89 11.68 -15.94 11.38
CA LYS A 89 10.68 -16.99 11.16
C LYS A 89 9.48 -16.39 10.44
N PRO A 90 8.61 -17.24 9.85
CA PRO A 90 7.37 -16.74 9.27
C PRO A 90 6.56 -15.98 10.30
N GLU A 91 6.05 -14.82 9.93
CA GLU A 91 5.32 -13.97 10.85
C GLU A 91 4.25 -13.20 10.09
N GLU A 92 3.00 -13.48 10.39
CA GLU A 92 1.88 -12.87 9.68
C GLU A 92 1.83 -11.35 9.86
N LEU A 93 2.19 -10.85 11.03
CA LEU A 93 2.17 -9.41 11.28
C LEU A 93 3.16 -8.64 10.41
N ASN A 94 4.20 -9.32 9.91
CA ASN A 94 5.16 -8.70 9.00
C ASN A 94 4.67 -8.71 7.55
N ARG A 95 3.76 -9.61 7.19
CA ARG A 95 3.20 -9.70 5.84
C ARG A 95 1.98 -8.80 5.76
N ARG A 96 2.22 -7.55 5.38
CA ARG A 96 1.15 -6.54 5.42
C ARG A 96 1.28 -5.54 4.29
N VAL A 97 0.19 -4.83 4.05
CA VAL A 97 0.19 -3.63 3.21
C VAL A 97 -0.28 -2.48 4.10
N ALA A 98 0.44 -1.38 4.04
CA ALA A 98 0.08 -0.17 4.76
C ALA A 98 -0.21 0.94 3.75
N ILE A 99 -1.11 1.84 4.09
CA ILE A 99 -1.43 2.98 3.25
C ILE A 99 -1.17 4.25 4.05
N ARG A 100 -0.36 5.14 3.48
CA ARG A 100 0.04 6.36 4.15
C ARG A 100 -0.31 7.55 3.28
N ARG A 101 -0.82 8.59 3.92
CA ARG A 101 -1.06 9.85 3.26
C ARG A 101 0.24 10.62 3.23
N ILE A 102 0.72 10.95 2.02
CA ILE A 102 2.03 11.58 1.85
C ILE A 102 1.95 12.95 1.17
N THR A 103 0.77 13.54 1.13
CA THR A 103 0.56 14.81 0.44
C THR A 103 1.52 15.89 0.91
N SER A 104 1.75 15.97 2.21
CA SER A 104 2.63 16.98 2.78
C SER A 104 4.10 16.75 2.44
N LEU A 105 4.47 15.52 2.04
CA LEU A 105 5.85 15.19 1.69
C LEU A 105 6.15 15.44 0.22
N VAL A 106 5.15 15.32 -0.65
CA VAL A 106 5.36 15.43 -2.10
C VAL A 106 4.66 16.63 -2.70
N ALA A 107 3.73 17.24 -1.99
CA ALA A 107 3.00 18.37 -2.50
C ALA A 107 3.95 19.54 -2.76
N PRO A 108 3.87 20.15 -3.92
CA PRO A 108 4.74 21.30 -4.19
C PRO A 108 4.37 22.44 -3.30
N VAL A 109 5.35 23.22 -3.01
CA VAL A 109 5.18 24.40 -2.20
C VAL A 109 4.27 25.43 -2.86
N ALA A 110 3.96 25.19 -4.08
CA ALA A 110 3.20 26.12 -4.87
C ALA A 110 1.80 26.36 -4.36
N GLN A 111 1.36 25.57 -3.43
CA GLN A 111 0.09 25.95 -2.86
C GLN A 111 0.29 27.20 -2.07
N LYS A 112 -0.40 28.09 -2.35
CA LYS A 112 -0.29 29.30 -1.61
C LYS A 112 -1.52 30.05 -1.69
#